data_f7a97c0fdca07b490deebc91d0861e93
#
_entry.id   f7a97c0fdca07b490deebc91d0861e93
#
_cell.length_a   1.000
_cell.length_b   1.000
_cell.length_c   1.000
_cell.angle_alpha   90.00
_cell.angle_beta   90.00
_cell.angle_gamma   90.00
#
_symmetry.space_group_name_H-M   'P 1'
#
loop_
_entity.id
_entity.type
_entity.pdbx_description
1 polymer ?
#
loop_
_entity_poly.entity_id
_entity_poly.type
_entity_poly.pdbx_seq_one_letter_code
_entity_poly.pdbx_strand_id
1 'polypeptide(L)'
;MRPVNAPAWLIERPIAHRGLHDKAKGVIENTVAAARAAIAGGYAIEFDVQMSVDGETIVFHDETLDRLTDASGPLSAMRAADIAKVRIKGAGEAPPTLAAFLEAVAGRTPLICELKSRFDGDWRNADRVAALAAAYDGPLAFKSFDHDLVAYMRLRRPRTRDGAPCPIGILAQAAYDDPSWSFLSAEQRRDWTDFDHFDLARPDFLSWNVDDLPHKIPFLMKELTGAPVMAWTVRTAGQREAARKWADQIVFDGEENARL
;
A
#
# COMPACT_ATOMS: atom_id res chain seq x y z
N MET A 1 -25.51 -3.06 -7.19
CA MET A 1 -24.04 -3.03 -7.42
C MET A 1 -23.60 -4.32 -8.12
N ARG A 2 -22.53 -4.29 -8.92
CA ARG A 2 -21.96 -5.55 -9.44
C ARG A 2 -21.06 -6.16 -8.36
N PRO A 3 -21.13 -7.49 -8.14
CA PRO A 3 -20.21 -8.16 -7.23
C PRO A 3 -18.76 -7.92 -7.66
N VAL A 4 -17.89 -7.69 -6.69
CA VAL A 4 -16.43 -7.66 -6.91
C VAL A 4 -15.94 -9.09 -7.01
N ASN A 5 -15.14 -9.38 -8.03
CA ASN A 5 -14.48 -10.69 -8.18
C ASN A 5 -12.99 -10.52 -7.79
N ALA A 6 -12.75 -10.26 -6.51
CA ALA A 6 -11.40 -10.16 -6.00
C ALA A 6 -10.72 -11.53 -5.97
N PRO A 7 -9.46 -11.67 -6.41
CA PRO A 7 -8.76 -12.95 -6.38
C PRO A 7 -8.48 -13.39 -4.94
N ALA A 8 -8.60 -14.68 -4.65
CA ALA A 8 -8.46 -15.25 -3.32
C ALA A 8 -7.10 -14.94 -2.66
N TRP A 9 -6.02 -14.85 -3.45
CA TRP A 9 -4.68 -14.58 -2.95
C TRP A 9 -4.55 -13.24 -2.19
N LEU A 10 -5.49 -12.28 -2.37
CA LEU A 10 -5.51 -11.02 -1.62
C LEU A 10 -5.66 -11.21 -0.10
N ILE A 11 -6.30 -12.31 0.30
CA ILE A 11 -6.64 -12.59 1.71
C ILE A 11 -6.12 -13.94 2.21
N GLU A 12 -5.35 -14.69 1.41
CA GLU A 12 -4.84 -16.00 1.80
C GLU A 12 -3.71 -15.94 2.84
N ARG A 13 -2.94 -14.85 2.84
CA ARG A 13 -1.77 -14.69 3.72
C ARG A 13 -1.85 -13.39 4.49
N PRO A 14 -1.48 -13.35 5.77
CA PRO A 14 -1.25 -12.10 6.48
C PRO A 14 -0.25 -11.23 5.74
N ILE A 15 -0.46 -9.92 5.76
CA ILE A 15 0.28 -8.97 4.93
C ILE A 15 1.26 -8.21 5.83
N ALA A 16 2.56 -8.40 5.63
CA ALA A 16 3.59 -7.67 6.35
C ALA A 16 3.65 -6.22 5.85
N HIS A 17 3.33 -5.26 6.71
CA HIS A 17 3.34 -3.82 6.44
C HIS A 17 4.75 -3.35 6.16
N ARG A 18 5.00 -2.83 4.95
CA ARG A 18 6.33 -2.42 4.46
C ARG A 18 7.37 -3.54 4.49
N GLY A 19 6.93 -4.79 4.30
CA GLY A 19 7.72 -5.99 4.52
C GLY A 19 7.81 -6.42 5.99
N LEU A 20 8.42 -7.58 6.26
CA LEU A 20 8.63 -8.04 7.64
C LEU A 20 9.89 -7.38 8.21
N HIS A 21 9.73 -6.14 8.64
CA HIS A 21 10.82 -5.33 9.19
C HIS A 21 11.00 -5.54 10.70
N ASP A 22 12.26 -5.48 11.15
CA ASP A 22 12.66 -5.52 12.56
C ASP A 22 13.90 -4.65 12.73
N LYS A 23 13.70 -3.43 13.20
CA LYS A 23 14.78 -2.44 13.36
C LYS A 23 15.88 -2.93 14.30
N ALA A 24 15.54 -3.74 15.31
CA ALA A 24 16.54 -4.28 16.25
C ALA A 24 17.48 -5.27 15.56
N LYS A 25 17.04 -5.92 14.49
CA LYS A 25 17.83 -6.84 13.66
C LYS A 25 18.45 -6.14 12.43
N GLY A 26 18.31 -4.83 12.30
CA GLY A 26 18.82 -4.09 11.13
C GLY A 26 17.98 -4.30 9.85
N VAL A 27 16.79 -4.86 9.96
CA VAL A 27 15.84 -5.03 8.84
C VAL A 27 14.88 -3.85 8.86
N ILE A 28 15.04 -2.92 7.92
CA ILE A 28 14.27 -1.67 7.90
C ILE A 28 13.11 -1.79 6.92
N GLU A 29 12.01 -1.07 7.20
CA GLU A 29 10.80 -1.00 6.37
C GLU A 29 11.10 -0.61 4.91
N ASN A 30 10.30 -1.11 3.97
CA ASN A 30 10.39 -0.79 2.54
C ASN A 30 11.76 -1.13 1.89
N THR A 31 12.47 -2.13 2.42
CA THR A 31 13.76 -2.59 1.89
C THR A 31 13.65 -3.98 1.27
N VAL A 32 14.63 -4.33 0.43
CA VAL A 32 14.73 -5.69 -0.11
C VAL A 32 14.95 -6.72 1.02
N ALA A 33 15.64 -6.34 2.10
CA ALA A 33 15.83 -7.19 3.27
C ALA A 33 14.49 -7.51 3.95
N ALA A 34 13.62 -6.51 4.16
CA ALA A 34 12.29 -6.70 4.74
C ALA A 34 11.38 -7.55 3.84
N ALA A 35 11.50 -7.39 2.51
CA ALA A 35 10.78 -8.24 1.56
C ALA A 35 11.22 -9.70 1.65
N ARG A 36 12.53 -9.96 1.71
CA ARG A 36 13.07 -11.31 1.87
C ARG A 36 12.66 -11.97 3.19
N ALA A 37 12.62 -11.20 4.27
CA ALA A 37 12.14 -11.67 5.57
C ALA A 37 10.66 -12.07 5.51
N ALA A 38 9.80 -11.25 4.88
CA ALA A 38 8.40 -11.57 4.69
C ALA A 38 8.20 -12.84 3.85
N ILE A 39 8.95 -13.01 2.76
CA ILE A 39 8.93 -14.23 1.93
C ILE A 39 9.31 -15.45 2.75
N ALA A 40 10.37 -15.35 3.56
CA ALA A 40 10.84 -16.46 4.42
C ALA A 40 9.80 -16.83 5.49
N GLY A 41 9.05 -15.85 6.01
CA GLY A 41 7.93 -16.03 6.95
C GLY A 41 6.63 -16.52 6.30
N GLY A 42 6.56 -16.58 4.97
CA GLY A 42 5.34 -16.99 4.25
C GLY A 42 4.26 -15.91 4.16
N TYR A 43 4.60 -14.64 4.41
CA TYR A 43 3.67 -13.50 4.39
C TYR A 43 3.57 -12.87 3.01
N ALA A 44 2.41 -12.26 2.72
CA ALA A 44 2.28 -11.27 1.66
C ALA A 44 2.99 -9.97 2.09
N ILE A 45 3.28 -9.09 1.14
CA ILE A 45 4.01 -7.85 1.40
C ILE A 45 3.15 -6.66 0.98
N GLU A 46 2.96 -5.74 1.90
CA GLU A 46 2.54 -4.39 1.58
C GLU A 46 3.76 -3.48 1.55
N PHE A 47 3.80 -2.52 0.62
CA PHE A 47 4.89 -1.58 0.45
C PHE A 47 4.44 -0.30 -0.25
N ASP A 48 5.19 0.79 -0.05
CA ASP A 48 4.85 2.13 -0.53
C ASP A 48 5.74 2.55 -1.68
N VAL A 49 5.20 3.30 -2.64
CA VAL A 49 5.97 3.85 -3.75
C VAL A 49 5.71 5.34 -3.98
N GLN A 50 6.79 6.04 -4.31
CA GLN A 50 6.79 7.45 -4.70
C GLN A 50 7.62 7.65 -5.96
N MET A 51 7.54 8.85 -6.56
CA MET A 51 8.28 9.18 -7.77
C MET A 51 9.41 10.16 -7.49
N SER A 52 10.60 9.87 -8.02
CA SER A 52 11.73 10.79 -8.09
C SER A 52 11.48 11.93 -9.09
N VAL A 53 12.27 13.00 -9.02
CA VAL A 53 12.13 14.16 -9.94
C VAL A 53 12.30 13.79 -11.42
N ASP A 54 13.07 12.75 -11.72
CA ASP A 54 13.32 12.26 -13.07
C ASP A 54 12.44 11.08 -13.50
N GLY A 55 11.36 10.80 -12.74
CA GLY A 55 10.30 9.87 -13.14
C GLY A 55 10.55 8.40 -12.82
N GLU A 56 11.51 8.08 -11.96
CA GLU A 56 11.69 6.71 -11.46
C GLU A 56 10.85 6.46 -10.21
N THR A 57 10.22 5.29 -10.15
CA THR A 57 9.43 4.86 -8.99
C THR A 57 10.35 4.26 -7.92
N ILE A 58 10.32 4.82 -6.73
CA ILE A 58 11.14 4.44 -5.57
C ILE A 58 10.25 3.83 -4.48
N VAL A 59 10.69 2.74 -3.87
CA VAL A 59 10.00 2.11 -2.74
C VAL A 59 10.40 2.86 -1.46
N PHE A 60 9.47 3.69 -0.96
CA PHE A 60 9.69 4.53 0.22
C PHE A 60 8.38 5.12 0.71
N HIS A 61 8.18 5.22 2.05
CA HIS A 61 6.92 5.69 2.63
C HIS A 61 6.82 7.21 2.75
N ASP A 62 7.80 7.82 3.44
CA ASP A 62 7.71 9.22 3.86
C ASP A 62 7.90 10.17 2.67
N GLU A 63 7.27 11.33 2.72
CA GLU A 63 7.48 12.40 1.72
C GLU A 63 8.94 12.86 1.71
N THR A 64 9.57 12.89 2.89
CA THR A 64 10.97 13.30 3.04
C THR A 64 11.88 12.17 3.51
N LEU A 65 13.18 12.28 3.23
CA LEU A 65 14.18 11.26 3.53
C LEU A 65 14.64 11.27 5.01
N ASP A 66 14.28 12.30 5.78
CA ASP A 66 14.86 12.66 7.07
C ASP A 66 14.76 11.58 8.14
N ARG A 67 13.63 10.90 8.26
CA ARG A 67 13.38 9.90 9.31
C ARG A 67 14.26 8.66 9.15
N LEU A 68 14.32 8.12 7.94
CA LEU A 68 14.89 6.79 7.67
C LEU A 68 16.28 6.83 7.07
N THR A 69 16.77 7.97 6.58
CA THR A 69 18.03 8.02 5.83
C THR A 69 18.99 9.05 6.36
N ASP A 70 20.23 9.04 5.85
CA ASP A 70 21.28 10.05 6.10
C ASP A 70 21.12 11.32 5.26
N ALA A 71 20.12 11.36 4.34
CA ALA A 71 19.77 12.54 3.55
C ALA A 71 18.55 13.25 4.13
N SER A 72 18.28 14.48 3.66
CA SER A 72 17.16 15.32 4.09
C SER A 72 16.39 15.89 2.91
N GLY A 73 15.14 16.27 3.16
CA GLY A 73 14.26 16.92 2.17
C GLY A 73 13.42 15.94 1.36
N PRO A 74 12.58 16.46 0.44
CA PRO A 74 11.60 15.65 -0.27
C PRO A 74 12.25 14.69 -1.25
N LEU A 75 11.84 13.42 -1.21
CA LEU A 75 12.27 12.39 -2.16
C LEU A 75 11.97 12.82 -3.59
N SER A 76 10.81 13.43 -3.82
CA SER A 76 10.37 13.90 -5.14
C SER A 76 11.21 15.01 -5.75
N ALA A 77 12.09 15.65 -4.98
CA ALA A 77 13.03 16.65 -5.48
C ALA A 77 14.39 16.05 -5.91
N MET A 78 14.64 14.77 -5.62
CA MET A 78 15.90 14.09 -5.95
C MET A 78 15.80 13.25 -7.21
N ARG A 79 16.94 13.13 -7.92
CA ARG A 79 17.07 12.19 -9.05
C ARG A 79 17.28 10.76 -8.52
N ALA A 80 16.77 9.78 -9.24
CA ALA A 80 16.94 8.36 -8.87
C ALA A 80 18.41 7.97 -8.67
N ALA A 81 19.32 8.49 -9.49
CA ALA A 81 20.76 8.25 -9.38
C ALA A 81 21.37 8.81 -8.08
N ASP A 82 20.79 9.84 -7.48
CA ASP A 82 21.22 10.41 -6.21
C ASP A 82 20.57 9.68 -5.04
N ILE A 83 19.29 9.30 -5.15
CA ILE A 83 18.62 8.43 -4.17
C ILE A 83 19.36 7.09 -4.01
N ALA A 84 19.91 6.52 -5.08
CA ALA A 84 20.71 5.30 -5.04
C ALA A 84 22.01 5.42 -4.21
N LYS A 85 22.46 6.64 -3.89
CA LYS A 85 23.63 6.91 -3.02
C LYS A 85 23.25 7.13 -1.57
N VAL A 86 21.97 7.42 -1.29
CA VAL A 86 21.46 7.63 0.07
C VAL A 86 21.54 6.32 0.86
N ARG A 87 21.80 6.40 2.15
CA ARG A 87 21.86 5.23 3.03
C ARG A 87 20.71 5.24 4.03
N ILE A 88 19.99 4.13 4.07
CA ILE A 88 18.97 3.89 5.10
C ILE A 88 19.66 3.61 6.42
N LYS A 89 19.31 4.38 7.46
CA LYS A 89 19.87 4.25 8.81
C LYS A 89 19.62 2.85 9.37
N GLY A 90 20.68 2.18 9.75
CA GLY A 90 20.61 0.82 10.30
C GLY A 90 20.60 -0.32 9.30
N ALA A 91 20.32 -0.07 8.03
CA ALA A 91 20.35 -1.12 6.98
C ALA A 91 21.60 -0.99 6.08
N GLY A 92 22.13 0.22 5.88
CA GLY A 92 23.28 0.47 5.00
C GLY A 92 22.99 0.32 3.50
N GLU A 93 21.78 -0.03 3.12
CA GLU A 93 21.28 -0.07 1.74
C GLU A 93 20.56 1.24 1.37
N ALA A 94 20.38 1.49 0.08
CA ALA A 94 19.62 2.63 -0.42
C ALA A 94 18.14 2.25 -0.58
N PRO A 95 17.21 3.25 -0.62
CA PRO A 95 15.84 3.00 -1.06
C PRO A 95 15.84 2.36 -2.45
N PRO A 96 15.22 1.17 -2.62
CA PRO A 96 15.25 0.48 -3.91
C PRO A 96 14.31 1.14 -4.92
N THR A 97 14.62 1.05 -6.20
CA THR A 97 13.62 1.30 -7.25
C THR A 97 12.56 0.20 -7.22
N LEU A 98 11.33 0.50 -7.68
CA LEU A 98 10.29 -0.51 -7.81
C LEU A 98 10.75 -1.68 -8.70
N ALA A 99 11.46 -1.41 -9.78
CA ALA A 99 11.98 -2.44 -10.67
C ALA A 99 12.90 -3.43 -9.92
N ALA A 100 13.86 -2.92 -9.13
CA ALA A 100 14.77 -3.74 -8.33
C ALA A 100 14.03 -4.50 -7.21
N PHE A 101 13.02 -3.88 -6.61
CA PHE A 101 12.19 -4.53 -5.58
C PHE A 101 11.38 -5.70 -6.17
N LEU A 102 10.71 -5.48 -7.31
CA LEU A 102 9.96 -6.53 -8.02
C LEU A 102 10.86 -7.68 -8.47
N GLU A 103 12.06 -7.39 -8.98
CA GLU A 103 13.07 -8.39 -9.32
C GLU A 103 13.49 -9.21 -8.09
N ALA A 104 13.74 -8.54 -6.96
CA ALA A 104 14.11 -9.20 -5.70
C ALA A 104 12.99 -10.08 -5.13
N VAL A 105 11.72 -9.73 -5.31
CA VAL A 105 10.57 -10.54 -4.89
C VAL A 105 10.31 -11.69 -5.86
N ALA A 106 10.43 -11.46 -7.18
CA ALA A 106 10.34 -12.47 -8.24
C ALA A 106 9.08 -13.38 -8.14
N GLY A 107 7.92 -12.82 -7.86
CA GLY A 107 6.65 -13.55 -7.79
C GLY A 107 6.47 -14.50 -6.62
N ARG A 108 7.41 -14.58 -5.68
CA ARG A 108 7.42 -15.57 -4.60
C ARG A 108 6.33 -15.37 -3.55
N THR A 109 5.75 -14.18 -3.48
CA THR A 109 4.63 -13.86 -2.58
C THR A 109 3.77 -12.76 -3.16
N PRO A 110 2.47 -12.67 -2.77
CA PRO A 110 1.60 -11.56 -3.18
C PRO A 110 2.14 -10.20 -2.70
N LEU A 111 1.99 -9.20 -3.57
CA LEU A 111 2.38 -7.82 -3.34
C LEU A 111 1.18 -6.89 -3.35
N ILE A 112 1.09 -6.00 -2.37
CA ILE A 112 0.10 -4.93 -2.27
C ILE A 112 0.85 -3.60 -2.24
N CYS A 113 0.86 -2.90 -3.37
CA CYS A 113 1.60 -1.66 -3.57
C CYS A 113 0.70 -0.45 -3.25
N GLU A 114 1.09 0.34 -2.24
CA GLU A 114 0.48 1.65 -2.01
C GLU A 114 1.14 2.70 -2.90
N LEU A 115 0.35 3.34 -3.76
CA LEU A 115 0.78 4.51 -4.50
C LEU A 115 0.55 5.75 -3.63
N LYS A 116 1.64 6.34 -3.13
CA LYS A 116 1.57 7.64 -2.45
C LYS A 116 1.18 8.71 -3.45
N SER A 117 0.21 9.54 -3.06
CA SER A 117 -0.28 10.67 -3.86
C SER A 117 0.00 11.98 -3.15
N ARG A 118 0.19 13.02 -3.93
CA ARG A 118 0.21 14.41 -3.48
C ARG A 118 -1.14 15.09 -3.67
N PHE A 119 -2.13 14.34 -4.15
CA PHE A 119 -3.49 14.82 -4.45
C PHE A 119 -3.52 16.00 -5.43
N ASP A 120 -2.56 16.04 -6.35
CA ASP A 120 -2.35 17.12 -7.33
C ASP A 120 -2.70 16.73 -8.77
N GLY A 121 -3.21 15.50 -8.98
CA GLY A 121 -3.57 14.99 -10.31
C GLY A 121 -2.37 14.55 -11.15
N ASP A 122 -1.19 14.40 -10.57
CA ASP A 122 -0.01 13.86 -11.26
C ASP A 122 -0.02 12.33 -11.28
N TRP A 123 -0.44 11.76 -12.42
CA TRP A 123 -0.55 10.31 -12.59
C TRP A 123 0.70 9.63 -13.16
N ARG A 124 1.82 10.32 -13.34
CA ARG A 124 3.05 9.76 -13.93
C ARG A 124 3.55 8.54 -13.17
N ASN A 125 3.48 8.55 -11.83
CA ASN A 125 3.85 7.39 -11.01
C ASN A 125 2.92 6.20 -11.28
N ALA A 126 1.63 6.41 -11.41
CA ALA A 126 0.66 5.37 -11.74
C ALA A 126 0.93 4.74 -13.11
N ASP A 127 1.25 5.56 -14.12
CA ASP A 127 1.64 5.06 -15.44
C ASP A 127 2.93 4.24 -15.40
N ARG A 128 3.93 4.70 -14.65
CA ARG A 128 5.20 3.98 -14.49
C ARG A 128 5.01 2.65 -13.77
N VAL A 129 4.23 2.64 -12.71
CA VAL A 129 3.89 1.43 -11.94
C VAL A 129 3.11 0.42 -12.80
N ALA A 130 2.12 0.88 -13.59
CA ALA A 130 1.38 0.01 -14.50
C ALA A 130 2.29 -0.61 -15.59
N ALA A 131 3.27 0.15 -16.09
CA ALA A 131 4.24 -0.36 -17.04
C ALA A 131 5.17 -1.41 -16.43
N LEU A 132 5.60 -1.24 -15.17
CA LEU A 132 6.42 -2.21 -14.45
C LEU A 132 5.62 -3.47 -14.10
N ALA A 133 4.33 -3.34 -13.76
CA ALA A 133 3.43 -4.47 -13.54
C ALA A 133 3.35 -5.38 -14.77
N ALA A 134 3.28 -4.82 -15.99
CA ALA A 134 3.23 -5.58 -17.23
C ALA A 134 4.48 -6.41 -17.50
N ALA A 135 5.59 -6.16 -16.78
CA ALA A 135 6.80 -6.94 -16.85
C ALA A 135 7.00 -7.90 -15.67
N TYR A 136 6.09 -7.88 -14.68
CA TYR A 136 6.21 -8.67 -13.45
C TYR A 136 5.43 -9.97 -13.51
N ASP A 137 6.05 -11.07 -13.10
CA ASP A 137 5.44 -12.38 -12.97
C ASP A 137 5.08 -12.65 -11.49
N GLY A 138 3.83 -12.42 -11.12
CA GLY A 138 3.37 -12.69 -9.76
C GLY A 138 2.13 -11.88 -9.36
N PRO A 139 1.48 -12.25 -8.25
CA PRO A 139 0.30 -11.55 -7.76
C PRO A 139 0.67 -10.13 -7.32
N LEU A 140 0.02 -9.13 -7.89
CA LEU A 140 0.26 -7.71 -7.61
C LEU A 140 -1.06 -6.94 -7.58
N ALA A 141 -1.30 -6.22 -6.50
CA ALA A 141 -2.42 -5.31 -6.31
C ALA A 141 -1.93 -3.90 -6.00
N PHE A 142 -2.77 -2.90 -6.23
CA PHE A 142 -2.50 -1.50 -5.97
C PHE A 142 -3.54 -0.92 -5.02
N LYS A 143 -3.14 0.07 -4.22
CA LYS A 143 -4.05 0.85 -3.39
C LYS A 143 -3.55 2.29 -3.24
N SER A 144 -4.44 3.20 -2.90
CA SER A 144 -4.11 4.59 -2.53
C SER A 144 -5.20 5.18 -1.64
N PHE A 145 -4.88 6.23 -0.88
CA PHE A 145 -5.86 7.11 -0.25
C PHE A 145 -6.52 8.05 -1.26
N ASP A 146 -5.84 8.33 -2.36
CA ASP A 146 -6.34 9.21 -3.40
C ASP A 146 -7.34 8.47 -4.29
N HIS A 147 -8.64 8.76 -4.11
CA HIS A 147 -9.70 8.12 -4.85
C HIS A 147 -9.70 8.47 -6.34
N ASP A 148 -9.19 9.65 -6.73
CA ASP A 148 -9.03 10.03 -8.14
C ASP A 148 -7.92 9.20 -8.79
N LEU A 149 -6.82 8.96 -8.08
CA LEU A 149 -5.76 8.04 -8.50
C LEU A 149 -6.27 6.59 -8.62
N VAL A 150 -7.10 6.13 -7.67
CA VAL A 150 -7.76 4.81 -7.74
C VAL A 150 -8.64 4.73 -8.98
N ALA A 151 -9.47 5.74 -9.25
CA ALA A 151 -10.31 5.80 -10.45
C ALA A 151 -9.47 5.79 -11.74
N TYR A 152 -8.38 6.56 -11.76
CA TYR A 152 -7.42 6.57 -12.89
C TYR A 152 -6.81 5.19 -13.13
N MET A 153 -6.30 4.53 -12.09
CA MET A 153 -5.73 3.17 -12.19
C MET A 153 -6.76 2.15 -12.72
N ARG A 154 -8.03 2.27 -12.32
CA ARG A 154 -9.10 1.42 -12.87
C ARG A 154 -9.32 1.63 -14.37
N LEU A 155 -9.20 2.86 -14.86
CA LEU A 155 -9.25 3.15 -16.30
C LEU A 155 -8.03 2.56 -17.04
N ARG A 156 -6.86 2.61 -16.45
CA ARG A 156 -5.60 2.04 -16.98
C ARG A 156 -5.62 0.51 -17.05
N ARG A 157 -6.37 -0.15 -16.15
CA ARG A 157 -6.50 -1.62 -16.07
C ARG A 157 -5.15 -2.34 -16.09
N PRO A 158 -4.24 -2.03 -15.16
CA PRO A 158 -2.93 -2.65 -15.14
C PRO A 158 -3.05 -4.18 -15.05
N ARG A 159 -2.10 -4.86 -15.69
CA ARG A 159 -2.03 -6.31 -15.75
C ARG A 159 -0.58 -6.74 -15.51
N THR A 160 -0.42 -7.93 -14.96
CA THR A 160 0.87 -8.60 -14.85
C THR A 160 1.26 -9.25 -16.19
N ARG A 161 2.48 -9.74 -16.30
CA ARG A 161 3.04 -10.32 -17.54
C ARG A 161 2.19 -11.46 -18.11
N ASP A 162 1.60 -12.29 -17.27
CA ASP A 162 0.69 -13.38 -17.65
C ASP A 162 -0.71 -12.88 -18.08
N GLY A 163 -0.93 -11.58 -18.07
CA GLY A 163 -2.20 -10.95 -18.42
C GLY A 163 -3.25 -10.92 -17.30
N ALA A 164 -2.91 -11.36 -16.08
CA ALA A 164 -3.83 -11.29 -14.95
C ALA A 164 -4.10 -9.82 -14.57
N PRO A 165 -5.35 -9.41 -14.28
CA PRO A 165 -5.66 -8.07 -13.84
C PRO A 165 -5.09 -7.82 -12.44
N CYS A 166 -4.48 -6.64 -12.23
CA CYS A 166 -4.08 -6.19 -10.91
C CYS A 166 -5.30 -5.60 -10.18
N PRO A 167 -5.71 -6.14 -9.02
CA PRO A 167 -6.76 -5.53 -8.21
C PRO A 167 -6.39 -4.13 -7.75
N ILE A 168 -7.38 -3.23 -7.72
CA ILE A 168 -7.21 -1.84 -7.30
C ILE A 168 -8.07 -1.60 -6.06
N GLY A 169 -7.44 -1.33 -4.93
CA GLY A 169 -8.08 -1.03 -3.66
C GLY A 169 -8.06 0.43 -3.30
N ILE A 170 -8.83 0.77 -2.27
CA ILE A 170 -8.79 2.08 -1.63
C ILE A 170 -8.37 1.96 -0.17
N LEU A 171 -7.52 2.88 0.28
CA LEU A 171 -7.23 3.11 1.69
C LEU A 171 -8.24 4.09 2.26
N ALA A 172 -8.80 3.78 3.42
CA ALA A 172 -9.76 4.67 4.07
C ALA A 172 -9.76 4.49 5.60
N GLN A 173 -10.34 5.48 6.28
CA GLN A 173 -10.52 5.56 7.72
C GLN A 173 -11.81 6.30 8.05
N ALA A 174 -12.24 6.27 9.34
CA ALA A 174 -13.53 6.82 9.75
C ALA A 174 -13.59 8.35 9.75
N ALA A 175 -12.47 9.04 9.90
CA ALA A 175 -12.42 10.50 9.95
C ALA A 175 -11.09 11.04 9.39
N TYR A 176 -11.12 12.27 8.89
CA TYR A 176 -9.99 12.96 8.27
C TYR A 176 -9.69 14.31 8.93
N ASP A 177 -9.86 14.38 10.27
CA ASP A 177 -9.66 15.59 11.06
C ASP A 177 -8.22 15.75 11.60
N ASP A 178 -7.39 14.72 11.44
CA ASP A 178 -5.98 14.72 11.83
C ASP A 178 -5.17 15.77 11.02
N PRO A 179 -4.14 16.41 11.60
CA PRO A 179 -3.31 17.40 10.91
C PRO A 179 -2.69 16.93 9.59
N SER A 180 -2.43 15.65 9.40
CA SER A 180 -1.94 15.08 8.13
C SER A 180 -2.92 15.29 6.97
N TRP A 181 -4.21 15.53 7.26
CA TRP A 181 -5.27 15.80 6.28
C TRP A 181 -5.65 17.28 6.18
N SER A 182 -4.80 18.20 6.72
CA SER A 182 -5.08 19.64 6.73
C SER A 182 -5.23 20.28 5.35
N PHE A 183 -4.75 19.62 4.29
CA PHE A 183 -4.91 20.06 2.90
C PHE A 183 -6.34 19.82 2.36
N LEU A 184 -7.16 18.98 2.99
CA LEU A 184 -8.54 18.75 2.61
C LEU A 184 -9.44 19.89 3.10
N SER A 185 -10.35 20.34 2.25
CA SER A 185 -11.44 21.23 2.64
C SER A 185 -12.42 20.51 3.58
N ALA A 186 -13.27 21.27 4.28
CA ALA A 186 -14.30 20.68 5.14
C ALA A 186 -15.32 19.83 4.35
N GLU A 187 -15.59 20.18 3.09
CA GLU A 187 -16.43 19.41 2.18
C GLU A 187 -15.78 18.09 1.80
N GLN A 188 -14.52 18.12 1.36
CA GLN A 188 -13.76 16.92 1.02
C GLN A 188 -13.64 15.94 2.21
N ARG A 189 -13.41 16.46 3.44
CA ARG A 189 -13.39 15.61 4.63
C ARG A 189 -14.71 14.89 4.86
N ARG A 190 -15.86 15.57 4.66
CA ARG A 190 -17.17 14.93 4.77
C ARG A 190 -17.35 13.87 3.70
N ASP A 191 -17.09 14.19 2.43
CA ASP A 191 -17.22 13.26 1.31
C ASP A 191 -16.36 12.01 1.50
N TRP A 192 -15.15 12.17 2.04
CA TRP A 192 -14.26 11.05 2.32
C TRP A 192 -14.73 10.22 3.53
N THR A 193 -15.21 10.88 4.59
CA THR A 193 -15.79 10.23 5.78
C THR A 193 -17.05 9.44 5.43
N ASP A 194 -17.92 9.99 4.58
CA ASP A 194 -19.15 9.35 4.14
C ASP A 194 -18.95 8.37 2.98
N PHE A 195 -17.74 8.31 2.43
CA PHE A 195 -17.36 7.42 1.34
C PHE A 195 -18.09 7.70 0.03
N ASP A 196 -18.44 8.98 -0.22
CA ASP A 196 -19.24 9.42 -1.38
C ASP A 196 -18.50 9.22 -2.72
N HIS A 197 -17.17 9.08 -2.67
CA HIS A 197 -16.32 8.75 -3.82
C HIS A 197 -16.41 7.27 -4.28
N PHE A 198 -17.26 6.44 -3.65
CA PHE A 198 -17.37 5.01 -3.98
C PHE A 198 -17.68 4.76 -5.46
N ASP A 199 -18.64 5.49 -6.04
CA ASP A 199 -19.01 5.30 -7.45
C ASP A 199 -17.91 5.71 -8.43
N LEU A 200 -17.05 6.63 -8.04
CA LEU A 200 -15.86 7.02 -8.80
C LEU A 200 -14.76 5.94 -8.69
N ALA A 201 -14.39 5.61 -7.48
CA ALA A 201 -13.27 4.71 -7.18
C ALA A 201 -13.58 3.24 -7.50
N ARG A 202 -14.79 2.75 -7.18
CA ARG A 202 -15.23 1.35 -7.35
C ARG A 202 -14.14 0.33 -7.03
N PRO A 203 -13.58 0.33 -5.84
CA PRO A 203 -12.40 -0.47 -5.51
C PRO A 203 -12.71 -1.97 -5.52
N ASP A 204 -11.70 -2.79 -5.84
CA ASP A 204 -11.79 -4.25 -5.79
C ASP A 204 -11.61 -4.79 -4.37
N PHE A 205 -11.02 -4.00 -3.46
CA PHE A 205 -10.88 -4.29 -2.04
C PHE A 205 -10.79 -2.99 -1.24
N LEU A 206 -11.11 -3.08 0.05
CA LEU A 206 -10.99 -1.97 1.00
C LEU A 206 -9.83 -2.24 1.95
N SER A 207 -8.96 -1.26 2.16
CA SER A 207 -7.93 -1.27 3.18
C SER A 207 -8.30 -0.24 4.25
N TRP A 208 -8.81 -0.72 5.43
CA TRP A 208 -9.45 0.11 6.44
C TRP A 208 -8.60 0.22 7.71
N ASN A 209 -8.58 1.41 8.34
CA ASN A 209 -7.89 1.63 9.61
C ASN A 209 -8.48 0.73 10.71
N VAL A 210 -7.63 -0.08 11.33
CA VAL A 210 -8.07 -1.06 12.34
C VAL A 210 -8.63 -0.43 13.61
N ASP A 211 -8.17 0.77 13.97
CA ASP A 211 -8.64 1.50 15.15
C ASP A 211 -10.08 2.03 14.97
N ASP A 212 -10.55 2.08 13.74
CA ASP A 212 -11.91 2.49 13.39
C ASP A 212 -12.89 1.30 13.23
N LEU A 213 -12.50 0.10 13.61
CA LEU A 213 -13.39 -1.07 13.59
C LEU A 213 -14.11 -1.26 14.94
N PRO A 214 -15.43 -1.58 14.91
CA PRO A 214 -16.31 -1.79 13.73
C PRO A 214 -16.82 -0.48 13.13
N HIS A 215 -17.02 -0.47 11.81
CA HIS A 215 -17.57 0.69 11.12
C HIS A 215 -18.55 0.30 10.01
N LYS A 216 -19.53 1.19 9.70
CA LYS A 216 -20.56 0.97 8.68
C LYS A 216 -19.97 0.70 7.28
N ILE A 217 -18.92 1.43 6.89
CA ILE A 217 -18.36 1.37 5.53
C ILE A 217 -17.78 -0.01 5.20
N PRO A 218 -16.81 -0.58 5.97
CA PRO A 218 -16.31 -1.93 5.68
C PRO A 218 -17.42 -2.98 5.70
N PHE A 219 -18.39 -2.89 6.61
CA PHE A 219 -19.53 -3.79 6.65
C PHE A 219 -20.37 -3.72 5.37
N LEU A 220 -20.77 -2.52 4.95
CA LEU A 220 -21.58 -2.32 3.73
C LEU A 220 -20.80 -2.72 2.47
N MET A 221 -19.52 -2.40 2.37
CA MET A 221 -18.67 -2.82 1.25
C MET A 221 -18.72 -4.35 1.09
N LYS A 222 -18.48 -5.08 2.17
CA LYS A 222 -18.48 -6.53 2.17
C LYS A 222 -19.84 -7.11 1.79
N GLU A 223 -20.93 -6.65 2.44
CA GLU A 223 -22.27 -7.16 2.24
C GLU A 223 -22.85 -6.84 0.85
N LEU A 224 -22.59 -5.64 0.32
CA LEU A 224 -23.20 -5.18 -0.93
C LEU A 224 -22.38 -5.51 -2.18
N THR A 225 -21.06 -5.66 -2.05
CA THR A 225 -20.17 -5.86 -3.20
C THR A 225 -19.38 -7.16 -3.15
N GLY A 226 -19.24 -7.78 -1.97
CA GLY A 226 -18.34 -8.91 -1.75
C GLY A 226 -16.85 -8.52 -1.78
N ALA A 227 -16.52 -7.23 -1.76
CA ALA A 227 -15.14 -6.77 -1.72
C ALA A 227 -14.47 -7.15 -0.39
N PRO A 228 -13.29 -7.78 -0.40
CA PRO A 228 -12.60 -8.10 0.83
C PRO A 228 -12.11 -6.84 1.56
N VAL A 229 -12.09 -6.93 2.88
CA VAL A 229 -11.62 -5.88 3.79
C VAL A 229 -10.29 -6.29 4.40
N MET A 230 -9.26 -5.46 4.26
CA MET A 230 -7.96 -5.59 4.92
C MET A 230 -7.86 -4.54 6.03
N ALA A 231 -7.55 -4.94 7.26
CA ALA A 231 -7.38 -4.00 8.38
C ALA A 231 -5.90 -3.60 8.55
N TRP A 232 -5.60 -2.31 8.58
CA TRP A 232 -4.27 -1.73 8.77
C TRP A 232 -4.25 -0.73 9.93
N THR A 233 -3.18 -0.51 10.68
CA THR A 233 -2.07 -1.45 10.80
C THR A 233 -2.19 -2.15 12.13
N VAL A 234 -2.22 -3.45 12.12
CA VAL A 234 -2.38 -4.27 13.33
C VAL A 234 -1.04 -4.38 14.06
N ARG A 235 -1.00 -3.86 15.31
CA ARG A 235 0.18 -3.80 16.18
C ARG A 235 -0.05 -4.38 17.57
N THR A 236 -1.30 -4.69 17.91
CA THR A 236 -1.67 -5.14 19.27
C THR A 236 -2.64 -6.31 19.22
N ALA A 237 -2.73 -7.05 20.35
CA ALA A 237 -3.69 -8.14 20.49
C ALA A 237 -5.15 -7.64 20.38
N GLY A 238 -5.46 -6.44 20.90
CA GLY A 238 -6.79 -5.85 20.78
C GLY A 238 -7.18 -5.53 19.34
N GLN A 239 -6.25 -4.97 18.57
CA GLN A 239 -6.44 -4.71 17.14
C GLN A 239 -6.60 -6.02 16.33
N ARG A 240 -5.83 -7.07 16.66
CA ARG A 240 -6.03 -8.41 16.06
C ARG A 240 -7.43 -8.95 16.29
N GLU A 241 -7.91 -8.85 17.53
CA GLU A 241 -9.25 -9.33 17.85
C GLU A 241 -10.35 -8.53 17.13
N ALA A 242 -10.19 -7.21 16.97
CA ALA A 242 -11.08 -6.39 16.18
C ALA A 242 -11.04 -6.79 14.69
N ALA A 243 -9.85 -6.93 14.12
CA ALA A 243 -9.67 -7.34 12.74
C ALA A 243 -10.24 -8.73 12.47
N ARG A 244 -10.03 -9.71 13.37
CA ARG A 244 -10.58 -11.07 13.26
C ARG A 244 -12.11 -11.09 13.15
N LYS A 245 -12.79 -10.12 13.75
CA LYS A 245 -14.26 -10.03 13.72
C LYS A 245 -14.79 -9.31 12.49
N TRP A 246 -14.06 -8.31 11.99
CA TRP A 246 -14.60 -7.33 11.07
C TRP A 246 -13.86 -7.20 9.74
N ALA A 247 -12.70 -7.84 9.60
CA ALA A 247 -11.91 -7.85 8.36
C ALA A 247 -11.72 -9.27 7.84
N ASP A 248 -11.28 -9.38 6.58
CA ASP A 248 -10.97 -10.65 5.93
C ASP A 248 -9.46 -10.96 6.00
N GLN A 249 -8.63 -9.92 6.14
CA GLN A 249 -7.18 -10.06 6.30
C GLN A 249 -6.60 -8.87 7.06
N ILE A 250 -5.37 -9.03 7.55
CA ILE A 250 -4.60 -7.99 8.26
C ILE A 250 -3.38 -7.52 7.49
N VAL A 251 -3.07 -6.24 7.65
CA VAL A 251 -1.77 -5.64 7.39
C VAL A 251 -1.14 -5.35 8.75
N PHE A 252 -0.02 -5.99 9.09
CA PHE A 252 0.52 -6.03 10.44
C PHE A 252 1.97 -5.52 10.54
N ASP A 253 2.31 -4.96 11.71
CA ASP A 253 3.68 -4.71 12.17
C ASP A 253 4.01 -5.66 13.33
N GLY A 254 5.26 -6.21 13.33
CA GLY A 254 5.72 -7.17 14.32
C GLY A 254 5.20 -8.58 14.06
N GLU A 255 6.10 -9.55 13.98
CA GLU A 255 5.76 -10.94 13.62
C GLU A 255 4.77 -11.58 14.61
N GLU A 256 4.78 -11.17 15.87
CA GLU A 256 3.83 -11.59 16.91
C GLU A 256 2.38 -11.22 16.59
N ASN A 257 2.15 -10.26 15.70
CA ASN A 257 0.83 -9.81 15.27
C ASN A 257 0.35 -10.47 13.96
N ALA A 258 1.14 -11.34 13.36
CA ALA A 258 0.86 -11.93 12.05
C ALA A 258 -0.31 -12.94 12.02
N ARG A 259 -0.81 -13.38 13.17
CA ARG A 259 -1.86 -14.41 13.27
C ARG A 259 -3.18 -13.81 13.70
N LEU A 260 -4.23 -14.01 12.89
CA LEU A 260 -5.63 -13.72 13.25
C LEU A 260 -6.20 -14.74 14.24
#